data_80e97000bb1fbf464cbe378fa5e1fd31
#
_entry.id   80e97000bb1fbf464cbe378fa5e1fd31
#
_cell.length_a   1.000
_cell.length_b   1.000
_cell.length_c   1.000
_cell.angle_alpha   90.00
_cell.angle_beta   90.00
_cell.angle_gamma   90.00
#
_symmetry.space_group_name_H-M   'P 1'
#
loop_
_entity.id
_entity.type
_entity.pdbx_description
1 polymer ?
#
loop_
_entity_poly.entity_id
_entity_poly.type
_entity_poly.pdbx_seq_one_letter_code
_entity_poly.pdbx_strand_id
1 'polypeptide(L)'
;MRRKSEPVKVFSRLLLAPILAAVLLLVCTPTNAVHRGGGSAYDGTWSVAIYTLRGDCGSVRVAAQIVGGRVYSKDQSYQANGAVGANGVIRVSVASGRLSASGSGRLSSNSGSGSWRSSGGECSGSWSASRRAGYY
;
A
#
# COMPACT_ATOMS: atom_id res chain seq x y z
N MET A 1 -22.74 -79.85 -53.92
CA MET A 1 -21.92 -78.67 -53.80
C MET A 1 -22.57 -77.78 -52.73
N ARG A 2 -21.96 -77.75 -51.58
CA ARG A 2 -22.47 -76.93 -50.48
C ARG A 2 -21.71 -75.62 -50.51
N ARG A 3 -22.38 -74.56 -50.85
CA ARG A 3 -21.83 -73.26 -50.64
C ARG A 3 -21.85 -72.93 -49.16
N LYS A 4 -20.70 -72.86 -48.62
CA LYS A 4 -20.47 -72.46 -47.27
C LYS A 4 -20.71 -70.96 -47.24
N SER A 5 -21.85 -70.53 -46.73
CA SER A 5 -22.11 -69.15 -46.48
C SER A 5 -21.20 -68.73 -45.31
N GLU A 6 -20.27 -67.94 -45.63
CA GLU A 6 -19.45 -67.30 -44.59
C GLU A 6 -20.27 -66.28 -43.83
N PRO A 7 -20.21 -66.31 -42.54
CA PRO A 7 -20.88 -65.30 -41.77
C PRO A 7 -20.17 -63.95 -42.03
N VAL A 8 -20.91 -63.05 -42.56
CA VAL A 8 -20.48 -61.65 -42.62
C VAL A 8 -20.13 -61.23 -41.22
N LYS A 9 -18.85 -61.11 -40.95
CA LYS A 9 -18.38 -60.48 -39.76
C LYS A 9 -18.81 -59.02 -39.81
N VAL A 10 -19.91 -58.75 -39.17
CA VAL A 10 -20.24 -57.37 -38.89
C VAL A 10 -19.14 -56.88 -37.97
N PHE A 11 -18.19 -56.23 -38.54
CA PHE A 11 -17.31 -55.42 -37.78
C PHE A 11 -18.18 -54.33 -37.17
N SER A 12 -18.60 -54.61 -35.96
CA SER A 12 -19.06 -53.54 -35.10
C SER A 12 -17.90 -52.58 -34.97
N ARG A 13 -17.94 -51.59 -35.83
CA ARG A 13 -17.11 -50.44 -35.65
C ARG A 13 -17.59 -49.83 -34.33
N LEU A 14 -16.98 -50.27 -33.28
CA LEU A 14 -16.91 -49.47 -32.08
C LEU A 14 -16.30 -48.16 -32.53
N LEU A 15 -17.16 -47.23 -32.84
CA LEU A 15 -16.80 -45.86 -32.87
C LEU A 15 -16.32 -45.53 -31.48
N LEU A 16 -15.04 -45.73 -31.26
CA LEU A 16 -14.33 -45.05 -30.25
C LEU A 16 -14.46 -43.57 -30.59
N ALA A 17 -15.55 -43.00 -30.11
CA ALA A 17 -15.63 -41.57 -30.03
C ALA A 17 -14.42 -41.16 -29.21
N PRO A 18 -13.53 -40.35 -29.74
CA PRO A 18 -12.51 -39.75 -28.90
C PRO A 18 -13.31 -38.91 -27.89
N ILE A 19 -13.31 -39.34 -26.68
CA ILE A 19 -13.67 -38.49 -25.57
C ILE A 19 -12.57 -37.42 -25.63
N LEU A 20 -12.85 -36.35 -26.35
CA LEU A 20 -12.15 -35.11 -26.11
C LEU A 20 -12.49 -34.73 -24.68
N ALA A 21 -11.68 -35.26 -23.76
CA ALA A 21 -11.56 -34.67 -22.47
C ALA A 21 -11.04 -33.25 -22.72
N ALA A 22 -11.96 -32.33 -22.86
CA ALA A 22 -11.65 -30.93 -22.72
C ALA A 22 -11.17 -30.75 -21.29
N VAL A 23 -9.89 -30.97 -21.10
CA VAL A 23 -9.18 -30.52 -19.93
C VAL A 23 -9.30 -29.01 -20.00
N LEU A 24 -10.33 -28.49 -19.36
CA LEU A 24 -10.40 -27.10 -18.99
C LEU A 24 -9.22 -26.88 -18.05
N LEU A 25 -8.07 -26.55 -18.62
CA LEU A 25 -7.01 -25.93 -17.88
C LEU A 25 -7.59 -24.61 -17.38
N LEU A 26 -8.05 -24.63 -16.14
CA LEU A 26 -8.23 -23.40 -15.38
C LEU A 26 -6.84 -22.78 -15.34
N VAL A 27 -6.56 -21.95 -16.30
CA VAL A 27 -5.43 -21.04 -16.21
C VAL A 27 -5.80 -20.08 -15.10
N CYS A 28 -5.40 -20.43 -13.87
CA CYS A 28 -5.27 -19.46 -12.82
C CYS A 28 -4.25 -18.44 -13.31
N THR A 29 -4.72 -17.43 -14.01
CA THR A 29 -3.91 -16.25 -14.21
C THR A 29 -3.69 -15.69 -12.82
N PRO A 30 -2.43 -15.57 -12.36
CA PRO A 30 -2.18 -14.77 -11.18
C PRO A 30 -2.68 -13.37 -11.55
N THR A 31 -3.82 -12.99 -11.04
CA THR A 31 -4.16 -11.59 -10.97
C THR A 31 -3.06 -10.99 -10.12
N ASN A 32 -2.11 -10.33 -10.78
CA ASN A 32 -1.26 -9.41 -10.11
C ASN A 32 -2.22 -8.37 -9.52
N ALA A 33 -2.66 -8.64 -8.30
CA ALA A 33 -3.25 -7.62 -7.50
C ALA A 33 -2.17 -6.57 -7.36
N VAL A 34 -2.26 -5.53 -8.19
CA VAL A 34 -1.51 -4.32 -7.98
C VAL A 34 -1.91 -3.93 -6.57
N HIS A 35 -1.05 -4.21 -5.61
CA HIS A 35 -1.15 -3.63 -4.30
C HIS A 35 -1.05 -2.13 -4.53
N ARG A 36 -2.20 -1.52 -4.78
CA ARG A 36 -2.34 -0.10 -4.56
C ARG A 36 -2.05 0.03 -3.08
N GLY A 37 -0.81 0.42 -2.77
CA GLY A 37 -0.41 0.60 -1.40
C GLY A 37 -1.53 1.38 -0.73
N GLY A 38 -2.08 0.83 0.36
CA GLY A 38 -3.26 1.40 1.04
C GLY A 38 -3.07 2.83 1.56
N GLY A 39 -1.92 3.44 1.27
CA GLY A 39 -1.60 4.82 1.54
C GLY A 39 -2.27 5.84 0.61
N SER A 40 -2.82 5.44 -0.52
CA SER A 40 -3.44 6.37 -1.49
C SER A 40 -4.66 7.11 -0.92
N ALA A 41 -5.37 6.52 0.05
CA ALA A 41 -6.50 7.16 0.73
C ALA A 41 -6.10 8.42 1.53
N TYR A 42 -4.82 8.56 1.84
CA TYR A 42 -4.28 9.66 2.64
C TYR A 42 -3.49 10.67 1.81
N ASP A 43 -3.46 10.49 0.50
CA ASP A 43 -2.73 11.38 -0.40
C ASP A 43 -3.29 12.82 -0.32
N GLY A 44 -2.40 13.77 -0.43
CA GLY A 44 -2.74 15.19 -0.39
C GLY A 44 -1.74 16.00 0.44
N THR A 45 -2.07 17.26 0.63
CA THR A 45 -1.27 18.18 1.46
C THR A 45 -1.81 18.22 2.88
N TRP A 46 -0.91 18.10 3.84
CA TRP A 46 -1.22 18.08 5.25
C TRP A 46 -0.50 19.22 5.99
N SER A 47 -1.23 19.87 6.88
CA SER A 47 -0.65 20.80 7.85
C SER A 47 -0.37 20.05 9.14
N VAL A 48 0.88 20.04 9.56
CA VAL A 48 1.34 19.30 10.74
C VAL A 48 1.83 20.28 11.79
N ALA A 49 1.24 20.22 12.97
CA ALA A 49 1.67 20.96 14.15
C ALA A 49 2.45 20.02 15.06
N ILE A 50 3.66 20.40 15.39
CA ILE A 50 4.58 19.62 16.22
C ILE A 50 4.76 20.36 17.55
N TYR A 51 4.50 19.68 18.65
CA TYR A 51 4.59 20.22 19.99
C TYR A 51 5.66 19.50 20.78
N THR A 52 6.56 20.27 21.38
CA THR A 52 7.56 19.73 22.30
C THR A 52 6.96 19.68 23.71
N LEU A 53 6.96 18.49 24.30
CA LEU A 53 6.52 18.24 25.69
C LEU A 53 7.70 18.02 26.62
N ARG A 54 8.85 17.60 26.10
CA ARG A 54 10.11 17.43 26.80
C ARG A 54 11.23 18.07 26.02
N GLY A 55 12.10 18.79 26.71
CA GLY A 55 13.23 19.51 26.12
C GLY A 55 12.83 20.88 25.59
N ASP A 56 13.79 21.57 25.01
CA ASP A 56 13.67 22.97 24.56
C ASP A 56 13.67 23.10 23.03
N CYS A 57 13.04 22.15 22.32
CA CYS A 57 13.02 22.17 20.85
C CYS A 57 11.94 23.07 20.26
N GLY A 58 11.09 23.66 21.09
CA GLY A 58 10.03 24.54 20.63
C GLY A 58 8.88 23.80 19.95
N SER A 59 7.97 24.57 19.37
CA SER A 59 6.85 24.05 18.58
C SER A 59 6.91 24.64 17.18
N VAL A 60 6.54 23.86 16.19
CA VAL A 60 6.61 24.28 14.79
C VAL A 60 5.40 23.74 14.01
N ARG A 61 5.02 24.46 12.97
CA ARG A 61 4.04 24.03 12.00
C ARG A 61 4.68 23.88 10.64
N VAL A 62 4.52 22.71 10.03
CA VAL A 62 5.10 22.38 8.74
C VAL A 62 4.04 21.87 7.78
N ALA A 63 4.34 21.93 6.49
CA ALA A 63 3.51 21.30 5.45
C ALA A 63 4.19 20.02 4.97
N ALA A 64 3.42 18.96 4.93
CA ALA A 64 3.82 17.69 4.38
C ALA A 64 2.94 17.32 3.19
N GLN A 65 3.46 16.52 2.29
CA GLN A 65 2.71 15.96 1.18
C GLN A 65 2.77 14.44 1.24
N ILE A 66 1.63 13.81 1.02
CA ILE A 66 1.54 12.35 0.88
C ILE A 66 1.17 12.05 -0.56
N VAL A 67 1.96 11.23 -1.22
CA VAL A 67 1.76 10.78 -2.60
C VAL A 67 2.01 9.27 -2.66
N GLY A 68 0.99 8.52 -3.05
CA GLY A 68 1.08 7.06 -3.10
C GLY A 68 1.42 6.43 -1.75
N GLY A 69 0.98 7.04 -0.65
CA GLY A 69 1.28 6.62 0.71
C GLY A 69 2.68 6.97 1.20
N ARG A 70 3.46 7.71 0.43
CA ARG A 70 4.77 8.20 0.82
C ARG A 70 4.71 9.63 1.31
N VAL A 71 5.43 9.91 2.38
CA VAL A 71 5.46 11.23 3.01
C VAL A 71 6.68 12.00 2.55
N TYR A 72 6.45 13.25 2.13
CA TYR A 72 7.48 14.19 1.70
C TYR A 72 7.29 15.53 2.41
N SER A 73 8.40 16.22 2.65
CA SER A 73 8.36 17.62 3.05
C SER A 73 8.04 18.51 1.85
N LYS A 74 7.21 19.52 2.06
CA LYS A 74 7.04 20.62 1.09
C LYS A 74 7.97 21.79 1.35
N ASP A 75 8.65 21.79 2.48
CA ASP A 75 9.58 22.82 2.87
C ASP A 75 11.03 22.32 2.67
N GLN A 76 11.85 23.12 2.04
CA GLN A 76 13.26 22.78 1.82
C GLN A 76 14.10 22.81 3.10
N SER A 77 13.61 23.45 4.15
CA SER A 77 14.26 23.47 5.46
C SER A 77 14.22 22.13 6.18
N TYR A 78 13.34 21.25 5.76
CA TYR A 78 13.14 19.92 6.35
C TYR A 78 13.16 18.86 5.26
N GLN A 79 13.74 17.74 5.56
CA GLN A 79 13.60 16.53 4.76
C GLN A 79 12.75 15.54 5.53
N ALA A 80 11.63 15.16 4.97
CA ALA A 80 10.76 14.13 5.54
C ALA A 80 10.74 12.91 4.63
N ASN A 81 10.85 11.75 5.24
CA ASN A 81 10.74 10.46 4.57
C ASN A 81 9.93 9.52 5.43
N GLY A 82 8.89 8.96 4.88
CA GLY A 82 8.03 8.06 5.63
C GLY A 82 6.98 7.41 4.77
N ALA A 83 6.12 6.65 5.41
CA ALA A 83 5.05 5.93 4.76
C ALA A 83 3.80 5.84 5.65
N VAL A 84 2.66 5.76 4.98
CA VAL A 84 1.35 5.53 5.58
C VAL A 84 0.84 4.18 5.13
N GLY A 85 0.47 3.33 6.06
CA GLY A 85 -0.16 2.04 5.77
C GLY A 85 -1.65 2.15 5.47
N ALA A 86 -2.24 1.05 5.02
CA ALA A 86 -3.66 0.96 4.67
C ALA A 86 -4.60 1.34 5.84
N ASN A 87 -4.17 1.05 7.06
CA ASN A 87 -4.90 1.34 8.30
C ASN A 87 -4.64 2.76 8.85
N GLY A 88 -3.90 3.60 8.12
CA GLY A 88 -3.55 4.95 8.53
C GLY A 88 -2.35 5.04 9.46
N VAL A 89 -1.71 3.95 9.83
CA VAL A 89 -0.49 3.99 10.64
C VAL A 89 0.61 4.67 9.83
N ILE A 90 1.18 5.71 10.40
CA ILE A 90 2.22 6.52 9.77
C ILE A 90 3.53 6.44 10.58
N ARG A 91 4.63 6.34 9.87
CA ARG A 91 5.99 6.45 10.42
C ARG A 91 6.80 7.37 9.53
N VAL A 92 7.45 8.34 10.14
CA VAL A 92 8.20 9.38 9.43
C VAL A 92 9.53 9.62 10.13
N SER A 93 10.58 9.78 9.35
CA SER A 93 11.84 10.35 9.76
C SER A 93 11.97 11.75 9.20
N VAL A 94 12.40 12.67 10.01
CA VAL A 94 12.59 14.08 9.63
C VAL A 94 14.01 14.49 9.97
N ALA A 95 14.63 15.22 9.06
CA ALA A 95 15.96 15.80 9.25
C ALA A 95 15.95 17.28 8.88
N SER A 96 16.66 18.08 9.65
CA SER A 96 16.91 19.49 9.41
C SER A 96 18.31 19.84 9.88
N GLY A 97 19.23 20.07 8.94
CA GLY A 97 20.65 20.25 9.28
C GLY A 97 21.23 19.02 10.00
N ARG A 98 21.70 19.21 11.22
CA ARG A 98 22.24 18.14 12.07
C ARG A 98 21.19 17.49 12.98
N LEU A 99 19.99 18.04 12.99
CA LEU A 99 18.90 17.54 13.82
C LEU A 99 18.11 16.49 13.04
N SER A 100 17.78 15.42 13.72
CA SER A 100 16.88 14.41 13.20
C SER A 100 15.90 13.95 14.25
N ALA A 101 14.74 13.55 13.79
CA ALA A 101 13.66 13.08 14.65
C ALA A 101 12.87 11.98 13.95
N SER A 102 12.19 11.18 14.72
CA SER A 102 11.24 10.20 14.23
C SER A 102 9.86 10.45 14.83
N GLY A 103 8.84 10.29 14.00
CA GLY A 103 7.45 10.41 14.40
C GLY A 103 6.67 9.16 14.01
N SER A 104 5.67 8.85 14.81
CA SER A 104 4.72 7.78 14.51
C SER A 104 3.34 8.15 15.04
N GLY A 105 2.33 7.58 14.43
CA GLY A 105 0.95 7.83 14.82
C GLY A 105 -0.02 7.22 13.83
N ARG A 106 -1.19 7.84 13.74
CA ARG A 106 -2.26 7.37 12.86
C ARG A 106 -2.97 8.54 12.19
N LEU A 107 -3.21 8.38 10.90
CA LEU A 107 -4.09 9.25 10.13
C LEU A 107 -5.49 8.63 10.05
N SER A 108 -6.48 9.47 10.08
CA SER A 108 -7.84 9.20 9.65
C SER A 108 -8.15 10.03 8.42
N SER A 109 -9.40 10.11 7.96
CA SER A 109 -9.75 10.73 6.68
C SER A 109 -9.10 12.11 6.46
N ASN A 110 -9.21 13.02 7.41
CA ASN A 110 -8.76 14.42 7.28
C ASN A 110 -7.90 14.90 8.45
N SER A 111 -7.61 14.05 9.40
CA SER A 111 -6.84 14.38 10.60
C SER A 111 -5.89 13.28 10.99
N GLY A 112 -4.95 13.60 11.85
CA GLY A 112 -4.04 12.61 12.40
C GLY A 112 -3.35 13.13 13.64
N SER A 113 -2.76 12.23 14.38
CA SER A 113 -1.99 12.56 15.57
C SER A 113 -1.00 11.45 15.91
N GLY A 114 -0.05 11.78 16.73
CA GLY A 114 0.92 10.83 17.21
C GLY A 114 1.98 11.48 18.11
N SER A 115 3.09 10.80 18.23
CA SER A 115 4.22 11.21 19.01
C SER A 115 5.48 11.31 18.16
N TRP A 116 6.47 12.03 18.67
CA TRP A 116 7.76 12.17 18.05
C TRP A 116 8.87 12.24 19.10
N ARG A 117 10.08 11.94 18.67
CA ARG A 117 11.29 12.12 19.48
C ARG A 117 12.47 12.51 18.60
N SER A 118 13.36 13.32 19.13
CA SER A 118 14.67 13.57 18.52
C SER A 118 15.55 12.33 18.60
N SER A 119 16.46 12.17 17.64
CA SER A 119 17.35 11.00 17.58
C SER A 119 18.31 10.91 18.77
N GLY A 120 18.71 12.05 19.33
CA GLY A 120 19.55 12.11 20.54
C GLY A 120 18.75 11.96 21.84
N GLY A 121 17.42 12.00 21.79
CA GLY A 121 16.54 11.87 22.95
C GLY A 121 16.37 13.15 23.77
N GLU A 122 16.92 14.29 23.32
CA GLU A 122 16.83 15.57 24.05
C GLU A 122 15.41 16.12 24.07
N CYS A 123 14.67 15.90 23.01
CA CYS A 123 13.31 16.38 22.86
C CYS A 123 12.35 15.27 22.46
N SER A 124 11.14 15.41 22.92
CA SER A 124 10.03 14.57 22.51
C SER A 124 8.70 15.31 22.71
N GLY A 125 7.66 14.82 22.06
CA GLY A 125 6.36 15.41 22.21
C GLY A 125 5.30 14.74 21.36
N SER A 126 4.30 15.53 21.01
CA SER A 126 3.18 15.11 20.19
C SER A 126 3.11 15.91 18.88
N TRP A 127 2.40 15.36 17.92
CA TRP A 127 2.04 16.07 16.71
C TRP A 127 0.56 15.85 16.38
N SER A 128 0.00 16.83 15.71
CA SER A 128 -1.34 16.72 15.10
C SER A 128 -1.27 17.17 13.65
N ALA A 129 -2.11 16.60 12.82
CA ALA A 129 -2.16 16.92 11.40
C ALA A 129 -3.61 17.09 10.93
N SER A 130 -3.77 17.97 9.95
CA SER A 130 -5.02 18.14 9.24
C SER A 130 -4.75 18.19 7.73
N ARG A 131 -5.59 17.49 6.96
CA ARG A 131 -5.52 17.55 5.51
C ARG A 131 -6.04 18.89 5.05
N ARG A 132 -5.32 19.55 4.15
CA ARG A 132 -5.79 20.76 3.50
C ARG A 132 -6.79 20.38 2.41
N ALA A 133 -7.89 21.13 2.34
CA ALA A 133 -8.79 21.03 1.20
C ALA A 133 -8.00 21.39 -0.07
N GLY A 134 -8.02 20.51 -1.08
CA GLY A 134 -7.44 20.82 -2.37
C GLY A 134 -8.32 21.89 -3.05
N TYR A 135 -7.74 23.00 -3.40
CA TYR A 135 -8.34 23.87 -4.41
C TYR A 135 -8.02 23.22 -5.75
N TYR A 136 -9.05 22.81 -6.45
CA TYR A 136 -8.96 22.37 -7.84
C TYR A 136 -8.81 23.59 -8.75
#